data_db2ed82827dd4d7a31042e602994fce7
#
_entry.id   db2ed82827dd4d7a31042e602994fce7
#
_cell.length_a   1.000
_cell.length_b   1.000
_cell.length_c   1.000
_cell.angle_alpha   90.00
_cell.angle_beta   90.00
_cell.angle_gamma   90.00
#
_symmetry.space_group_name_H-M   'P 1'
#
loop_
_entity.id
_entity.type
_entity.pdbx_description
1 polymer ?
#
loop_
_entity_poly.entity_id
_entity_poly.type
_entity_poly.pdbx_seq_one_letter_code
_entity_poly.pdbx_strand_id
1 'polypeptide(L)'
;MSFIALLGALEVGLVYSLVALGVFISFRLLRFPDLTVDGSFPLGGAVCAALIAGGWNPFAATLLAFAAGALAGLMTGWLNVKLKIMDLLASILVMIALYSVNLRIMGNKPNVPLITEPTVFTQLQPAAIPDHVFRPLLLAVIVIAAKLVFDWFFATQRGLAIRATGSNARMSRAQGVNTGAMVLLGMAISNALVALAGALFAQTQGGADISMGIGTIVIGLAAVIVGESILPSRRMVYATLAVIVGAIVYRFFIALALNIDFIGLQAQDLNLVTAVLVTVALVIPMLRKRLAGKK
;
A
#
# COMPACT_ATOMS: atom_id res chain seq x y z
N MET A 1 -2.97 -19.31 -18.45
CA MET A 1 -1.88 -18.60 -17.74
C MET A 1 -0.68 -19.52 -17.58
N SER A 2 0.53 -19.04 -17.87
CA SER A 2 1.75 -19.79 -17.54
C SER A 2 2.03 -19.75 -16.04
N PHE A 3 2.76 -20.75 -15.51
CA PHE A 3 3.17 -20.79 -14.11
C PHE A 3 3.97 -19.52 -13.69
N ILE A 4 4.79 -18.99 -14.60
CA ILE A 4 5.56 -17.76 -14.41
C ILE A 4 4.63 -16.55 -14.27
N ALA A 5 3.57 -16.44 -15.06
CA ALA A 5 2.60 -15.34 -14.95
C ALA A 5 1.82 -15.37 -13.63
N LEU A 6 1.54 -16.55 -13.09
CA LEU A 6 0.91 -16.73 -11.78
C LEU A 6 1.84 -16.27 -10.65
N LEU A 7 3.13 -16.63 -10.70
CA LEU A 7 4.13 -16.17 -9.73
C LEU A 7 4.34 -14.64 -9.80
N GLY A 8 4.37 -14.05 -11.01
CA GLY A 8 4.43 -12.59 -11.16
C GLY A 8 3.21 -11.88 -10.61
N ALA A 9 2.00 -12.45 -10.79
CA ALA A 9 0.79 -11.90 -10.18
C ALA A 9 0.83 -11.97 -8.65
N LEU A 10 1.37 -13.07 -8.08
CA LEU A 10 1.59 -13.23 -6.65
C LEU A 10 2.61 -12.21 -6.11
N GLU A 11 3.72 -12.02 -6.81
CA GLU A 11 4.77 -11.05 -6.47
C GLU A 11 4.19 -9.64 -6.33
N VAL A 12 3.51 -9.17 -7.35
CA VAL A 12 2.87 -7.85 -7.32
C VAL A 12 1.74 -7.79 -6.28
N GLY A 13 0.95 -8.86 -6.11
CA GLY A 13 -0.09 -8.97 -5.09
C GLY A 13 0.44 -8.84 -3.67
N LEU A 14 1.61 -9.42 -3.40
CA LEU A 14 2.30 -9.31 -2.11
C LEU A 14 2.80 -7.87 -1.84
N VAL A 15 3.36 -7.20 -2.84
CA VAL A 15 3.75 -5.79 -2.69
C VAL A 15 2.53 -4.92 -2.39
N TYR A 16 1.44 -5.08 -3.14
CA TYR A 16 0.20 -4.32 -2.90
C TYR A 16 -0.50 -4.70 -1.58
N SER A 17 -0.18 -5.84 -0.98
CA SER A 17 -0.69 -6.16 0.35
C SER A 17 -0.13 -5.25 1.44
N LEU A 18 1.11 -4.75 1.30
CA LEU A 18 1.67 -3.72 2.18
C LEU A 18 0.97 -2.38 2.00
N VAL A 19 0.67 -1.99 0.74
CA VAL A 19 -0.16 -0.82 0.45
C VAL A 19 -1.52 -0.96 1.11
N ALA A 20 -2.16 -2.10 0.94
CA ALA A 20 -3.49 -2.36 1.50
C ALA A 20 -3.51 -2.31 3.03
N LEU A 21 -2.44 -2.80 3.71
CA LEU A 21 -2.27 -2.64 5.15
C LEU A 21 -2.12 -1.16 5.55
N GLY A 22 -1.38 -0.36 4.80
CA GLY A 22 -1.29 1.09 5.01
C GLY A 22 -2.65 1.77 4.86
N VAL A 23 -3.33 1.54 3.74
CA VAL A 23 -4.68 2.06 3.46
C VAL A 23 -5.71 1.60 4.50
N PHE A 24 -5.58 0.37 5.02
CA PHE A 24 -6.41 -0.12 6.10
C PHE A 24 -6.30 0.73 7.37
N ILE A 25 -5.10 1.25 7.71
CA ILE A 25 -4.93 2.17 8.85
C ILE A 25 -5.68 3.46 8.60
N SER A 26 -5.43 4.13 7.49
CA SER A 26 -6.01 5.44 7.21
C SER A 26 -7.53 5.37 7.03
N PHE A 27 -8.02 4.53 6.11
CA PHE A 27 -9.44 4.49 5.78
C PHE A 27 -10.30 3.72 6.78
N ARG A 28 -9.81 2.56 7.27
CA ARG A 28 -10.64 1.68 8.09
C ARG A 28 -10.51 1.97 9.57
N LEU A 29 -9.29 2.15 10.06
CA LEU A 29 -9.04 2.37 11.49
C LEU A 29 -9.23 3.83 11.89
N LEU A 30 -8.63 4.79 11.17
CA LEU A 30 -8.74 6.23 11.45
C LEU A 30 -9.97 6.88 10.82
N ARG A 31 -10.55 6.28 9.77
CA ARG A 31 -11.60 6.87 8.93
C ARG A 31 -11.16 8.20 8.30
N PHE A 32 -9.91 8.26 7.92
CA PHE A 32 -9.27 9.40 7.29
C PHE A 32 -9.07 9.09 5.80
N PRO A 33 -9.76 9.77 4.87
CA PRO A 33 -9.53 9.59 3.43
C PRO A 33 -8.17 10.16 3.06
N ASP A 34 -7.20 9.26 2.78
CA ASP A 34 -5.80 9.61 2.57
C ASP A 34 -5.37 9.37 1.12
N LEU A 35 -5.36 10.41 0.31
CA LEU A 35 -4.82 10.36 -1.04
C LEU A 35 -3.29 10.55 -1.08
N THR A 36 -2.63 10.82 0.05
CA THR A 36 -1.17 10.90 0.12
C THR A 36 -0.52 9.59 -0.34
N VAL A 37 -1.24 8.47 -0.23
CA VAL A 37 -0.83 7.13 -0.67
C VAL A 37 -0.31 7.13 -2.11
N ASP A 38 -1.01 7.81 -3.04
CA ASP A 38 -0.60 7.91 -4.44
C ASP A 38 0.71 8.69 -4.64
N GLY A 39 1.07 9.57 -3.70
CA GLY A 39 2.36 10.27 -3.66
C GLY A 39 3.45 9.52 -2.89
N SER A 40 3.07 8.82 -1.80
CA SER A 40 4.00 8.11 -0.92
C SER A 40 4.54 6.82 -1.54
N PHE A 41 3.77 6.16 -2.39
CA PHE A 41 4.22 4.98 -3.10
C PHE A 41 5.38 5.30 -4.06
N PRO A 42 5.27 6.28 -4.99
CA PRO A 42 6.41 6.69 -5.79
C PRO A 42 7.52 7.36 -4.98
N LEU A 43 7.23 8.00 -3.84
CA LEU A 43 8.26 8.52 -2.93
C LEU A 43 9.18 7.39 -2.45
N GLY A 44 8.59 6.27 -2.01
CA GLY A 44 9.35 5.11 -1.59
C GLY A 44 10.23 4.56 -2.69
N GLY A 45 9.70 4.42 -3.90
CA GLY A 45 10.45 4.01 -5.09
C GLY A 45 11.56 5.00 -5.46
N ALA A 46 11.26 6.30 -5.49
CA ALA A 46 12.20 7.36 -5.83
C ALA A 46 13.40 7.41 -4.86
N VAL A 47 13.13 7.41 -3.54
CA VAL A 47 14.18 7.41 -2.51
C VAL A 47 15.04 6.15 -2.63
N CYS A 48 14.41 4.98 -2.73
CA CYS A 48 15.11 3.71 -2.83
C CYS A 48 15.96 3.65 -4.10
N ALA A 49 15.39 3.97 -5.27
CA ALA A 49 16.08 3.90 -6.54
C ALA A 49 17.23 4.92 -6.63
N ALA A 50 17.03 6.15 -6.17
CA ALA A 50 18.07 7.18 -6.19
C ALA A 50 19.25 6.80 -5.28
N LEU A 51 19.01 6.22 -4.11
CA LEU A 51 20.08 5.79 -3.20
C LEU A 51 20.81 4.57 -3.72
N ILE A 52 20.13 3.57 -4.27
CA ILE A 52 20.76 2.38 -4.86
C ILE A 52 21.60 2.78 -6.08
N ALA A 53 21.09 3.61 -6.99
CA ALA A 53 21.83 4.14 -8.11
C ALA A 53 23.04 5.01 -7.68
N GLY A 54 22.99 5.59 -6.48
CA GLY A 54 24.10 6.27 -5.83
C GLY A 54 25.10 5.35 -5.10
N GLY A 55 24.96 4.01 -5.24
CA GLY A 55 25.86 3.02 -4.64
C GLY A 55 25.59 2.71 -3.16
N TRP A 56 24.46 3.10 -2.62
CA TRP A 56 24.10 2.78 -1.24
C TRP A 56 23.62 1.33 -1.09
N ASN A 57 23.77 0.82 0.14
CA ASN A 57 23.27 -0.51 0.48
C ASN A 57 21.73 -0.57 0.29
N PRO A 58 21.19 -1.55 -0.47
CA PRO A 58 19.74 -1.67 -0.74
C PRO A 58 18.88 -1.78 0.51
N PHE A 59 19.37 -2.39 1.59
CA PHE A 59 18.63 -2.47 2.86
C PHE A 59 18.49 -1.10 3.51
N ALA A 60 19.59 -0.33 3.52
CA ALA A 60 19.58 1.03 4.05
C ALA A 60 18.66 1.95 3.20
N ALA A 61 18.72 1.82 1.87
CA ALA A 61 17.87 2.55 0.94
C ALA A 61 16.37 2.25 1.18
N THR A 62 16.03 0.98 1.38
CA THR A 62 14.65 0.55 1.70
C THR A 62 14.18 1.07 3.05
N LEU A 63 15.03 1.08 4.07
CA LEU A 63 14.70 1.64 5.39
C LEU A 63 14.51 3.17 5.33
N LEU A 64 15.35 3.87 4.58
CA LEU A 64 15.20 5.32 4.38
C LEU A 64 13.94 5.65 3.59
N ALA A 65 13.57 4.84 2.61
CA ALA A 65 12.29 4.97 1.90
C ALA A 65 11.09 4.82 2.86
N PHE A 66 11.12 3.84 3.77
CA PHE A 66 10.12 3.69 4.82
C PHE A 66 10.03 4.94 5.72
N ALA A 67 11.16 5.49 6.14
CA ALA A 67 11.21 6.71 6.96
C ALA A 67 10.69 7.94 6.19
N ALA A 68 11.02 8.06 4.89
CA ALA A 68 10.49 9.13 4.04
C ALA A 68 8.96 9.08 3.92
N GLY A 69 8.39 7.88 3.76
CA GLY A 69 6.94 7.69 3.78
C GLY A 69 6.31 8.07 5.13
N ALA A 70 6.97 7.74 6.25
CA ALA A 70 6.52 8.17 7.57
C ALA A 70 6.45 9.71 7.68
N LEU A 71 7.46 10.42 7.15
CA LEU A 71 7.49 11.88 7.12
C LEU A 71 6.37 12.46 6.24
N ALA A 72 6.09 11.85 5.09
CA ALA A 72 4.98 12.26 4.23
C ALA A 72 3.63 12.13 4.96
N GLY A 73 3.38 11.01 5.62
CA GLY A 73 2.17 10.80 6.42
C GLY A 73 2.08 11.74 7.62
N LEU A 74 3.20 12.02 8.31
CA LEU A 74 3.26 13.02 9.37
C LEU A 74 2.89 14.41 8.85
N MET A 75 3.34 14.79 7.66
CA MET A 75 3.01 16.09 7.05
C MET A 75 1.52 16.20 6.79
N THR A 76 0.88 15.17 6.21
CA THR A 76 -0.57 15.13 6.00
C THR A 76 -1.34 15.23 7.32
N GLY A 77 -0.95 14.44 8.31
CA GLY A 77 -1.56 14.51 9.64
C GLY A 77 -1.34 15.86 10.33
N TRP A 78 -0.19 16.48 10.16
CA TRP A 78 0.12 17.79 10.72
C TRP A 78 -0.74 18.91 10.12
N LEU A 79 -0.91 18.93 8.80
CA LEU A 79 -1.82 19.85 8.11
C LEU A 79 -3.24 19.75 8.66
N ASN A 80 -3.72 18.51 8.88
CA ASN A 80 -5.04 18.28 9.41
C ASN A 80 -5.17 18.67 10.90
N VAL A 81 -4.29 18.16 11.75
CA VAL A 81 -4.41 18.31 13.21
C VAL A 81 -4.07 19.74 13.67
N LYS A 82 -3.02 20.34 13.13
CA LYS A 82 -2.53 21.67 13.55
C LYS A 82 -3.16 22.82 12.78
N LEU A 83 -3.24 22.70 11.46
CA LEU A 83 -3.78 23.77 10.60
C LEU A 83 -5.29 23.63 10.39
N LYS A 84 -5.91 22.54 10.88
CA LYS A 84 -7.35 22.27 10.75
C LYS A 84 -7.84 22.20 9.30
N ILE A 85 -6.95 21.84 8.38
CA ILE A 85 -7.30 21.59 6.99
C ILE A 85 -8.12 20.29 6.94
N MET A 86 -9.15 20.23 6.10
CA MET A 86 -9.97 19.03 5.91
C MET A 86 -9.10 17.85 5.48
N ASP A 87 -9.42 16.65 5.95
CA ASP A 87 -8.65 15.42 5.75
C ASP A 87 -8.30 15.18 4.28
N LEU A 88 -9.32 15.22 3.42
CA LEU A 88 -9.15 15.02 1.97
C LEU A 88 -8.28 16.10 1.34
N LEU A 89 -8.48 17.37 1.69
CA LEU A 89 -7.71 18.47 1.14
C LEU A 89 -6.25 18.40 1.59
N ALA A 90 -5.99 18.09 2.88
CA ALA A 90 -4.64 17.93 3.41
C ALA A 90 -3.86 16.84 2.65
N SER A 91 -4.50 15.69 2.39
CA SER A 91 -3.87 14.58 1.67
C SER A 91 -3.61 14.91 0.20
N ILE A 92 -4.53 15.62 -0.48
CA ILE A 92 -4.33 16.09 -1.87
C ILE A 92 -3.16 17.07 -1.96
N LEU A 93 -3.06 18.03 -1.04
CA LEU A 93 -1.96 19.00 -1.03
C LEU A 93 -0.60 18.33 -0.88
N VAL A 94 -0.49 17.36 0.03
CA VAL A 94 0.75 16.61 0.23
C VAL A 94 1.04 15.72 -0.99
N MET A 95 0.04 15.04 -1.55
CA MET A 95 0.21 14.23 -2.77
C MET A 95 0.78 15.05 -3.93
N ILE A 96 0.25 16.26 -4.18
CA ILE A 96 0.74 17.16 -5.23
C ILE A 96 2.17 17.63 -4.92
N ALA A 97 2.46 17.99 -3.67
CA ALA A 97 3.80 18.38 -3.25
C ALA A 97 4.82 17.24 -3.43
N LEU A 98 4.42 16.02 -3.09
CA LEU A 98 5.26 14.82 -3.24
C LEU A 98 5.63 14.54 -4.69
N TYR A 99 4.77 14.86 -5.67
CA TYR A 99 5.13 14.73 -7.08
C TYR A 99 6.41 15.51 -7.42
N SER A 100 6.49 16.77 -6.99
CA SER A 100 7.68 17.62 -7.22
C SER A 100 8.89 17.15 -6.41
N VAL A 101 8.67 16.68 -5.19
CA VAL A 101 9.73 16.12 -4.32
C VAL A 101 10.31 14.86 -4.95
N ASN A 102 9.45 13.95 -5.39
CA ASN A 102 9.85 12.70 -6.05
C ASN A 102 10.70 12.96 -7.29
N LEU A 103 10.25 13.90 -8.15
CA LEU A 103 11.00 14.27 -9.35
C LEU A 103 12.39 14.83 -9.02
N ARG A 104 12.52 15.65 -7.97
CA ARG A 104 13.83 16.16 -7.51
C ARG A 104 14.73 15.06 -6.97
N ILE A 105 14.19 14.13 -6.17
CA ILE A 105 14.95 12.99 -5.64
C ILE A 105 15.48 12.11 -6.78
N MET A 106 14.68 11.93 -7.84
CA MET A 106 15.06 11.17 -9.04
C MET A 106 15.99 11.94 -10.00
N GLY A 107 16.52 13.10 -9.59
CA GLY A 107 17.43 13.93 -10.40
C GLY A 107 16.76 14.55 -11.62
N ASN A 108 15.49 14.95 -11.50
CA ASN A 108 14.63 15.49 -12.56
C ASN A 108 14.41 14.53 -13.75
N LYS A 109 14.58 13.24 -13.52
CA LYS A 109 14.26 12.20 -14.49
C LYS A 109 12.94 11.54 -14.11
N PRO A 110 12.02 11.27 -15.05
CA PRO A 110 10.76 10.62 -14.74
C PRO A 110 10.91 9.15 -14.36
N ASN A 111 12.03 8.52 -14.74
CA ASN A 111 12.35 7.12 -14.45
C ASN A 111 13.82 6.98 -14.03
N VAL A 112 14.06 6.13 -13.02
CA VAL A 112 15.40 5.73 -12.55
C VAL A 112 15.52 4.22 -12.67
N PRO A 113 16.26 3.68 -13.64
CA PRO A 113 16.43 2.24 -13.83
C PRO A 113 17.38 1.64 -12.78
N LEU A 114 17.07 0.41 -12.35
CA LEU A 114 17.85 -0.38 -11.38
C LEU A 114 18.32 -1.73 -11.97
N ILE A 115 18.27 -1.90 -13.28
CA ILE A 115 18.48 -3.21 -13.95
C ILE A 115 19.89 -3.78 -13.65
N THR A 116 20.89 -2.89 -13.55
CA THR A 116 22.29 -3.29 -13.31
C THR A 116 22.72 -3.17 -11.86
N GLU A 117 21.87 -2.61 -11.01
CA GLU A 117 22.23 -2.31 -9.62
C GLU A 117 21.87 -3.46 -8.67
N PRO A 118 22.66 -3.66 -7.59
CA PRO A 118 22.34 -4.66 -6.59
C PRO A 118 21.07 -4.26 -5.83
N THR A 119 20.09 -5.14 -5.79
CA THR A 119 18.85 -4.97 -5.03
C THR A 119 18.85 -5.88 -3.78
N VAL A 120 17.90 -5.68 -2.86
CA VAL A 120 17.70 -6.59 -1.72
C VAL A 120 17.48 -8.03 -2.22
N PHE A 121 16.77 -8.18 -3.35
CA PHE A 121 16.48 -9.49 -3.94
C PHE A 121 17.74 -10.16 -4.50
N THR A 122 18.58 -9.42 -5.22
CA THR A 122 19.81 -9.97 -5.82
C THR A 122 20.88 -10.28 -4.75
N GLN A 123 20.94 -9.49 -3.67
CA GLN A 123 21.91 -9.74 -2.60
C GLN A 123 21.56 -10.96 -1.73
N LEU A 124 20.27 -11.25 -1.53
CA LEU A 124 19.82 -12.38 -0.71
C LEU A 124 19.61 -13.65 -1.52
N GLN A 125 19.70 -13.59 -2.85
CA GLN A 125 19.39 -14.71 -3.71
C GLN A 125 20.41 -15.84 -3.60
N PRO A 126 19.98 -17.07 -3.19
CA PRO A 126 20.84 -18.24 -3.26
C PRO A 126 21.01 -18.69 -4.72
N ALA A 127 22.20 -19.11 -5.11
CA ALA A 127 22.50 -19.57 -6.46
C ALA A 127 21.66 -20.79 -6.92
N ALA A 128 21.04 -21.52 -5.97
CA ALA A 128 20.25 -22.71 -6.25
C ALA A 128 18.77 -22.46 -6.59
N ILE A 129 18.25 -21.23 -6.38
CA ILE A 129 16.81 -20.92 -6.54
C ILE A 129 16.63 -19.93 -7.69
N PRO A 130 15.74 -20.24 -8.68
CA PRO A 130 15.44 -19.30 -9.77
C PRO A 130 14.76 -18.01 -9.27
N ASP A 131 15.05 -16.88 -9.91
CA ASP A 131 14.56 -15.54 -9.56
C ASP A 131 13.03 -15.50 -9.41
N HIS A 132 12.32 -16.10 -10.35
CA HIS A 132 10.85 -16.09 -10.40
C HIS A 132 10.18 -16.82 -9.22
N VAL A 133 10.91 -17.65 -8.48
CA VAL A 133 10.42 -18.32 -7.26
C VAL A 133 10.91 -17.60 -6.02
N PHE A 134 12.17 -17.14 -6.04
CA PHE A 134 12.80 -16.50 -4.87
C PHE A 134 12.15 -15.16 -4.51
N ARG A 135 11.86 -14.31 -5.53
CA ARG A 135 11.25 -12.98 -5.29
C ARG A 135 9.90 -13.04 -4.59
N PRO A 136 8.90 -13.83 -5.05
CA PRO A 136 7.64 -13.98 -4.32
C PRO A 136 7.82 -14.57 -2.93
N LEU A 137 8.75 -15.53 -2.74
CA LEU A 137 9.02 -16.13 -1.44
C LEU A 137 9.56 -15.10 -0.45
N LEU A 138 10.56 -14.31 -0.84
CA LEU A 138 11.13 -13.26 0.00
C LEU A 138 10.09 -12.18 0.34
N LEU A 139 9.29 -11.76 -0.64
CA LEU A 139 8.18 -10.83 -0.42
C LEU A 139 7.15 -11.39 0.56
N ALA A 140 6.80 -12.67 0.45
CA ALA A 140 5.89 -13.31 1.40
C ALA A 140 6.45 -13.24 2.84
N VAL A 141 7.75 -13.50 3.03
CA VAL A 141 8.41 -13.37 4.33
C VAL A 141 8.32 -11.93 4.85
N ILE A 142 8.61 -10.94 4.00
CA ILE A 142 8.55 -9.51 4.36
C ILE A 142 7.11 -9.11 4.75
N VAL A 143 6.11 -9.53 3.97
CA VAL A 143 4.69 -9.24 4.23
C VAL A 143 4.22 -9.90 5.53
N ILE A 144 4.61 -11.16 5.79
CA ILE A 144 4.28 -11.86 7.04
C ILE A 144 4.95 -11.15 8.22
N ALA A 145 6.22 -10.77 8.11
CA ALA A 145 6.92 -10.02 9.15
C ALA A 145 6.23 -8.66 9.41
N ALA A 146 5.91 -7.91 8.36
CA ALA A 146 5.19 -6.65 8.46
C ALA A 146 3.81 -6.84 9.13
N LYS A 147 3.07 -7.90 8.75
CA LYS A 147 1.79 -8.26 9.38
C LYS A 147 1.94 -8.56 10.87
N LEU A 148 2.94 -9.34 11.26
CA LEU A 148 3.15 -9.68 12.67
C LEU A 148 3.49 -8.43 13.51
N VAL A 149 4.35 -7.55 13.00
CA VAL A 149 4.67 -6.27 13.63
C VAL A 149 3.42 -5.37 13.71
N PHE A 150 2.62 -5.33 12.65
CA PHE A 150 1.36 -4.61 12.59
C PHE A 150 0.38 -5.10 13.64
N ASP A 151 0.12 -6.41 13.69
CA ASP A 151 -0.82 -7.01 14.66
C ASP A 151 -0.37 -6.78 16.10
N TRP A 152 0.94 -6.94 16.36
CA TRP A 152 1.53 -6.64 17.66
C TRP A 152 1.34 -5.15 18.04
N PHE A 153 1.65 -4.22 17.12
CA PHE A 153 1.49 -2.80 17.38
C PHE A 153 0.03 -2.43 17.69
N PHE A 154 -0.93 -2.93 16.91
CA PHE A 154 -2.35 -2.65 17.12
C PHE A 154 -2.98 -3.38 18.31
N ALA A 155 -2.28 -4.32 18.93
CA ALA A 155 -2.60 -4.90 20.23
C ALA A 155 -2.10 -4.04 21.41
N THR A 156 -1.15 -3.11 21.19
CA THR A 156 -0.64 -2.20 22.21
C THR A 156 -1.66 -1.10 22.55
N GLN A 157 -1.43 -0.41 23.69
CA GLN A 157 -2.27 0.72 24.12
C GLN A 157 -2.36 1.83 23.05
N ARG A 158 -1.25 2.13 22.34
CA ARG A 158 -1.22 3.12 21.26
C ARG A 158 -2.07 2.68 20.06
N GLY A 159 -1.97 1.43 19.66
CA GLY A 159 -2.79 0.88 18.58
C GLY A 159 -4.27 0.86 18.92
N LEU A 160 -4.63 0.52 20.16
CA LEU A 160 -6.01 0.60 20.66
C LEU A 160 -6.52 2.05 20.68
N ALA A 161 -5.67 3.02 21.07
CA ALA A 161 -6.01 4.44 21.07
C ALA A 161 -6.25 4.99 19.64
N ILE A 162 -5.47 4.56 18.64
CA ILE A 162 -5.70 4.89 17.22
C ILE A 162 -7.09 4.37 16.78
N ARG A 163 -7.41 3.11 17.06
CA ARG A 163 -8.71 2.50 16.73
C ARG A 163 -9.87 3.20 17.42
N ALA A 164 -9.73 3.53 18.71
CA ALA A 164 -10.71 4.28 19.46
C ALA A 164 -10.93 5.69 18.89
N THR A 165 -9.85 6.37 18.50
CA THR A 165 -9.88 7.70 17.87
C THR A 165 -10.69 7.70 16.57
N GLY A 166 -10.47 6.74 15.69
CA GLY A 166 -11.22 6.61 14.44
C GLY A 166 -12.68 6.16 14.64
N SER A 167 -12.97 5.43 15.71
CA SER A 167 -14.35 5.03 16.04
C SER A 167 -15.17 6.22 16.57
N ASN A 168 -14.65 6.92 17.58
CA ASN A 168 -15.28 8.09 18.19
C ASN A 168 -14.22 9.00 18.83
N ALA A 169 -13.78 10.01 18.08
CA ALA A 169 -12.77 10.95 18.56
C ALA A 169 -13.21 11.80 19.77
N ARG A 170 -14.51 12.10 19.91
CA ARG A 170 -15.03 12.87 21.07
C ARG A 170 -14.94 12.06 22.34
N MET A 171 -15.39 10.81 22.29
CA MET A 171 -15.33 9.88 23.43
C MET A 171 -13.87 9.58 23.81
N SER A 172 -13.00 9.35 22.84
CA SER A 172 -11.57 9.10 23.08
C SER A 172 -10.91 10.26 23.81
N ARG A 173 -11.20 11.51 23.42
CA ARG A 173 -10.72 12.71 24.13
C ARG A 173 -11.25 12.80 25.56
N ALA A 174 -12.51 12.47 25.77
CA ALA A 174 -13.09 12.47 27.13
C ALA A 174 -12.41 11.43 28.05
N GLN A 175 -11.85 10.36 27.48
CA GLN A 175 -11.05 9.35 28.17
C GLN A 175 -9.54 9.71 28.27
N GLY A 176 -9.17 10.95 27.95
CA GLY A 176 -7.78 11.44 28.07
C GLY A 176 -6.88 11.09 26.89
N VAL A 177 -7.39 10.49 25.80
CA VAL A 177 -6.57 10.17 24.62
C VAL A 177 -6.28 11.43 23.81
N ASN A 178 -4.98 11.69 23.51
CA ASN A 178 -4.58 12.72 22.58
C ASN A 178 -4.87 12.29 21.14
N THR A 179 -6.09 12.56 20.66
CA THR A 179 -6.55 12.14 19.33
C THR A 179 -5.70 12.72 18.19
N GLY A 180 -5.16 13.95 18.35
CA GLY A 180 -4.27 14.54 17.34
C GLY A 180 -2.98 13.74 17.19
N ALA A 181 -2.34 13.36 18.29
CA ALA A 181 -1.14 12.52 18.25
C ALA A 181 -1.44 11.13 17.65
N MET A 182 -2.62 10.57 17.89
CA MET A 182 -3.02 9.27 17.33
C MET A 182 -3.25 9.34 15.82
N VAL A 183 -3.82 10.46 15.32
CA VAL A 183 -3.94 10.69 13.87
C VAL A 183 -2.56 10.82 13.23
N LEU A 184 -1.65 11.64 13.80
CA LEU A 184 -0.28 11.79 13.31
C LEU A 184 0.45 10.45 13.23
N LEU A 185 0.39 9.65 14.30
CA LEU A 185 1.05 8.36 14.38
C LEU A 185 0.47 7.36 13.36
N GLY A 186 -0.84 7.30 13.24
CA GLY A 186 -1.49 6.39 12.30
C GLY A 186 -1.21 6.76 10.85
N MET A 187 -1.22 8.06 10.50
CA MET A 187 -0.86 8.54 9.16
C MET A 187 0.61 8.26 8.82
N ALA A 188 1.52 8.43 9.81
CA ALA A 188 2.92 8.11 9.64
C ALA A 188 3.15 6.63 9.32
N ILE A 189 2.53 5.72 10.09
CA ILE A 189 2.68 4.28 9.88
C ILE A 189 2.02 3.85 8.56
N SER A 190 0.85 4.40 8.24
CA SER A 190 0.15 4.14 6.97
C SER A 190 1.05 4.43 5.77
N ASN A 191 1.54 5.66 5.68
CA ASN A 191 2.36 6.09 4.54
C ASN A 191 3.77 5.50 4.55
N ALA A 192 4.31 5.12 5.72
CA ALA A 192 5.56 4.36 5.82
C ALA A 192 5.44 2.97 5.17
N LEU A 193 4.34 2.24 5.43
CA LEU A 193 4.08 0.95 4.79
C LEU A 193 3.87 1.08 3.28
N VAL A 194 3.20 2.13 2.84
CA VAL A 194 3.00 2.42 1.41
C VAL A 194 4.33 2.72 0.72
N ALA A 195 5.19 3.53 1.33
CA ALA A 195 6.51 3.84 0.78
C ALA A 195 7.44 2.62 0.79
N LEU A 196 7.36 1.76 1.83
CA LEU A 196 8.04 0.47 1.83
C LEU A 196 7.62 -0.40 0.64
N ALA A 197 6.31 -0.46 0.37
CA ALA A 197 5.79 -1.17 -0.78
C ALA A 197 6.33 -0.58 -2.10
N GLY A 198 6.36 0.75 -2.24
CA GLY A 198 6.93 1.44 -3.40
C GLY A 198 8.42 1.16 -3.59
N ALA A 199 9.20 1.11 -2.52
CA ALA A 199 10.62 0.76 -2.55
C ALA A 199 10.85 -0.68 -3.02
N LEU A 200 10.07 -1.64 -2.50
CA LEU A 200 10.14 -3.04 -2.92
C LEU A 200 9.64 -3.21 -4.36
N PHE A 201 8.59 -2.48 -4.75
CA PHE A 201 8.08 -2.49 -6.12
C PHE A 201 9.13 -2.01 -7.12
N ALA A 202 9.81 -0.89 -6.85
CA ALA A 202 10.87 -0.39 -7.71
C ALA A 202 12.02 -1.39 -7.87
N GLN A 203 12.37 -2.11 -6.82
CA GLN A 203 13.43 -3.14 -6.86
C GLN A 203 12.98 -4.41 -7.62
N THR A 204 11.71 -4.79 -7.57
CA THR A 204 11.19 -5.95 -8.29
C THR A 204 10.95 -5.67 -9.77
N GLN A 205 10.51 -4.44 -10.10
CA GLN A 205 10.26 -4.02 -11.48
C GLN A 205 11.52 -3.50 -12.21
N GLY A 206 12.65 -3.40 -11.50
CA GLY A 206 13.92 -2.95 -12.07
C GLY A 206 14.02 -1.44 -12.29
N GLY A 207 13.23 -0.66 -11.59
CA GLY A 207 13.31 0.80 -11.60
C GLY A 207 12.14 1.49 -10.94
N ALA A 208 12.31 2.78 -10.64
CA ALA A 208 11.25 3.65 -10.14
C ALA A 208 10.76 4.57 -11.27
N ASP A 209 9.46 4.74 -11.36
CA ASP A 209 8.78 5.67 -12.26
C ASP A 209 7.89 6.61 -11.48
N ILE A 210 7.84 7.88 -11.86
CA ILE A 210 7.07 8.90 -11.14
C ILE A 210 5.55 8.65 -11.19
N SER A 211 5.09 7.97 -12.23
CA SER A 211 3.67 7.65 -12.45
C SER A 211 3.19 6.36 -11.77
N MET A 212 4.11 5.57 -11.17
CA MET A 212 3.76 4.26 -10.59
C MET A 212 2.78 4.32 -9.42
N GLY A 213 2.57 5.52 -8.83
CA GLY A 213 1.63 5.76 -7.74
C GLY A 213 0.19 6.01 -8.18
N ILE A 214 -0.03 6.26 -9.47
CA ILE A 214 -1.37 6.64 -9.96
C ILE A 214 -2.35 5.47 -9.76
N GLY A 215 -3.39 5.71 -8.97
CA GLY A 215 -4.43 4.72 -8.69
C GLY A 215 -4.06 3.69 -7.60
N THR A 216 -2.91 3.83 -6.96
CA THR A 216 -2.47 2.92 -5.87
C THR A 216 -3.47 2.89 -4.72
N ILE A 217 -4.07 4.03 -4.38
CA ILE A 217 -5.12 4.12 -3.36
C ILE A 217 -6.35 3.29 -3.74
N VAL A 218 -6.76 3.31 -5.01
CA VAL A 218 -7.91 2.56 -5.50
C VAL A 218 -7.67 1.06 -5.36
N ILE A 219 -6.46 0.60 -5.72
CA ILE A 219 -6.03 -0.80 -5.55
C ILE A 219 -6.02 -1.18 -4.07
N GLY A 220 -5.47 -0.31 -3.21
CA GLY A 220 -5.44 -0.55 -1.77
C GLY A 220 -6.83 -0.66 -1.15
N LEU A 221 -7.75 0.25 -1.49
CA LEU A 221 -9.14 0.19 -1.04
C LEU A 221 -9.87 -1.05 -1.56
N ALA A 222 -9.68 -1.39 -2.84
CA ALA A 222 -10.26 -2.60 -3.43
C ALA A 222 -9.79 -3.85 -2.68
N ALA A 223 -8.49 -3.94 -2.39
CA ALA A 223 -7.92 -5.05 -1.63
C ALA A 223 -8.54 -5.17 -0.23
N VAL A 224 -8.73 -4.05 0.48
CA VAL A 224 -9.38 -4.03 1.80
C VAL A 224 -10.82 -4.52 1.69
N ILE A 225 -11.60 -4.02 0.73
CA ILE A 225 -13.03 -4.35 0.58
C ILE A 225 -13.22 -5.81 0.14
N VAL A 226 -12.43 -6.26 -0.84
CA VAL A 226 -12.44 -7.67 -1.29
C VAL A 226 -12.05 -8.60 -0.13
N GLY A 227 -11.01 -8.25 0.60
CA GLY A 227 -10.57 -9.01 1.76
C GLY A 227 -11.65 -9.11 2.85
N GLU A 228 -12.26 -7.99 3.25
CA GLU A 228 -13.36 -7.98 4.23
C GLU A 228 -14.60 -8.76 3.74
N SER A 229 -14.81 -8.84 2.42
CA SER A 229 -15.90 -9.61 1.83
C SER A 229 -15.67 -11.11 1.87
N ILE A 230 -14.41 -11.55 1.75
CA ILE A 230 -14.00 -12.97 1.77
C ILE A 230 -13.91 -13.48 3.21
N LEU A 231 -13.29 -12.71 4.11
CA LEU A 231 -13.04 -13.08 5.50
C LEU A 231 -13.59 -11.99 6.44
N PRO A 232 -14.91 -11.91 6.62
CA PRO A 232 -15.51 -10.93 7.53
C PRO A 232 -15.14 -11.26 8.98
N SER A 233 -14.33 -10.41 9.62
CA SER A 233 -13.92 -10.64 11.01
C SER A 233 -13.85 -9.34 11.82
N ARG A 234 -14.23 -9.45 13.10
CA ARG A 234 -14.08 -8.37 14.09
C ARG A 234 -12.71 -8.39 14.79
N ARG A 235 -11.99 -9.52 14.72
CA ARG A 235 -10.66 -9.65 15.32
C ARG A 235 -9.62 -9.06 14.38
N MET A 236 -8.72 -8.21 14.92
CA MET A 236 -7.71 -7.49 14.16
C MET A 236 -6.82 -8.41 13.33
N VAL A 237 -6.34 -9.51 13.91
CA VAL A 237 -5.45 -10.48 13.26
C VAL A 237 -6.08 -11.12 12.01
N TYR A 238 -7.38 -11.37 12.03
CA TYR A 238 -8.07 -11.90 10.85
C TYR A 238 -8.42 -10.79 9.85
N ALA A 239 -8.67 -9.55 10.32
CA ALA A 239 -8.91 -8.44 9.43
C ALA A 239 -7.65 -8.09 8.61
N THR A 240 -6.46 -8.08 9.23
CA THR A 240 -5.19 -7.88 8.52
C THR A 240 -4.87 -9.02 7.55
N LEU A 241 -5.15 -10.27 7.94
CA LEU A 241 -5.03 -11.41 7.03
C LEU A 241 -5.98 -11.28 5.84
N ALA A 242 -7.23 -10.85 6.09
CA ALA A 242 -8.21 -10.60 5.04
C ALA A 242 -7.72 -9.57 4.03
N VAL A 243 -7.12 -8.49 4.49
CA VAL A 243 -6.56 -7.44 3.64
C VAL A 243 -5.45 -7.98 2.72
N ILE A 244 -4.53 -8.81 3.27
CA ILE A 244 -3.46 -9.42 2.50
C ILE A 244 -4.03 -10.37 1.44
N VAL A 245 -4.94 -11.26 1.84
CA VAL A 245 -5.61 -12.18 0.92
C VAL A 245 -6.39 -11.41 -0.15
N GLY A 246 -7.07 -10.33 0.24
CA GLY A 246 -7.79 -9.46 -0.68
C GLY A 246 -6.89 -8.82 -1.75
N ALA A 247 -5.70 -8.37 -1.37
CA ALA A 247 -4.73 -7.81 -2.31
C ALA A 247 -4.23 -8.86 -3.33
N ILE A 248 -3.91 -10.07 -2.85
CA ILE A 248 -3.47 -11.18 -3.70
C ILE A 248 -4.58 -11.59 -4.67
N VAL A 249 -5.79 -11.80 -4.15
CA VAL A 249 -6.97 -12.20 -4.94
C VAL A 249 -7.29 -11.12 -5.98
N TYR A 250 -7.30 -9.86 -5.58
CA TYR A 250 -7.54 -8.74 -6.48
C TYR A 250 -6.53 -8.71 -7.64
N ARG A 251 -5.23 -8.85 -7.33
CA ARG A 251 -4.18 -8.87 -8.35
C ARG A 251 -4.27 -10.09 -9.26
N PHE A 252 -4.67 -11.23 -8.71
CA PHE A 252 -4.92 -12.42 -9.49
C PHE A 252 -6.06 -12.23 -10.50
N PHE A 253 -7.16 -11.58 -10.11
CA PHE A 253 -8.25 -11.25 -11.03
C PHE A 253 -7.81 -10.30 -12.16
N ILE A 254 -6.96 -9.31 -11.86
CA ILE A 254 -6.39 -8.44 -12.90
C ILE A 254 -5.54 -9.27 -13.87
N ALA A 255 -4.68 -10.12 -13.35
CA ALA A 255 -3.83 -10.97 -14.19
C ALA A 255 -4.65 -11.95 -15.06
N LEU A 256 -5.74 -12.47 -14.54
CA LEU A 256 -6.69 -13.27 -15.32
C LEU A 256 -7.34 -12.43 -16.43
N ALA A 257 -7.85 -11.24 -16.10
CA ALA A 257 -8.53 -10.38 -17.06
C ALA A 257 -7.63 -9.98 -18.24
N LEU A 258 -6.35 -9.69 -17.96
CA LEU A 258 -5.36 -9.36 -18.99
C LEU A 258 -4.90 -10.57 -19.84
N ASN A 259 -5.08 -11.80 -19.37
CA ASN A 259 -4.72 -13.02 -20.10
C ASN A 259 -5.92 -13.63 -20.88
N ILE A 260 -7.06 -12.96 -20.91
CA ILE A 260 -8.22 -13.42 -21.70
C ILE A 260 -8.10 -12.81 -23.11
N ASP A 261 -7.60 -13.57 -24.06
CA ASP A 261 -7.41 -13.17 -25.47
C ASP A 261 -8.70 -12.77 -26.18
N PHE A 262 -9.87 -13.18 -25.65
CA PHE A 262 -11.18 -12.94 -26.26
C PHE A 262 -11.60 -11.46 -26.28
N ILE A 263 -11.11 -10.62 -25.35
CA ILE A 263 -11.52 -9.20 -25.22
C ILE A 263 -10.46 -8.27 -25.83
N GLY A 264 -9.29 -8.77 -26.19
CA GLY A 264 -8.21 -7.97 -26.81
C GLY A 264 -7.65 -6.88 -25.89
N LEU A 265 -7.78 -7.03 -24.55
CA LEU A 265 -7.29 -6.07 -23.57
C LEU A 265 -5.76 -6.01 -23.59
N GLN A 266 -5.22 -4.80 -23.68
CA GLN A 266 -3.79 -4.53 -23.64
C GLN A 266 -3.36 -4.02 -22.26
N ALA A 267 -2.04 -3.99 -22.03
CA ALA A 267 -1.48 -3.44 -20.78
C ALA A 267 -1.90 -1.98 -20.51
N GLN A 268 -2.24 -1.24 -21.56
CA GLN A 268 -2.76 0.15 -21.47
C GLN A 268 -4.14 0.22 -20.81
N ASP A 269 -4.93 -0.84 -20.90
CA ASP A 269 -6.31 -0.91 -20.35
C ASP A 269 -6.33 -1.30 -18.87
N LEU A 270 -5.16 -1.45 -18.23
CA LEU A 270 -5.03 -1.88 -16.83
C LEU A 270 -5.84 -1.01 -15.87
N ASN A 271 -5.84 0.32 -16.09
CA ASN A 271 -6.59 1.26 -15.26
C ASN A 271 -8.11 1.10 -15.44
N LEU A 272 -8.57 0.83 -16.66
CA LEU A 272 -9.98 0.58 -16.96
C LEU A 272 -10.44 -0.74 -16.34
N VAL A 273 -9.66 -1.81 -16.50
CA VAL A 273 -9.92 -3.12 -15.88
C VAL A 273 -9.98 -2.99 -14.37
N THR A 274 -9.03 -2.25 -13.78
CA THR A 274 -8.99 -1.95 -12.34
C THR A 274 -10.28 -1.25 -11.89
N ALA A 275 -10.72 -0.20 -12.58
CA ALA A 275 -11.93 0.55 -12.24
C ALA A 275 -13.19 -0.32 -12.31
N VAL A 276 -13.32 -1.16 -13.35
CA VAL A 276 -14.43 -2.09 -13.50
C VAL A 276 -14.45 -3.13 -12.40
N LEU A 277 -13.31 -3.78 -12.11
CA LEU A 277 -13.19 -4.78 -11.06
C LEU A 277 -13.53 -4.21 -9.67
N VAL A 278 -13.03 -3.02 -9.37
CA VAL A 278 -13.35 -2.33 -8.10
C VAL A 278 -14.85 -2.02 -8.01
N THR A 279 -15.44 -1.52 -9.09
CA THR A 279 -16.89 -1.24 -9.14
C THR A 279 -17.70 -2.52 -8.88
N VAL A 280 -17.36 -3.61 -9.55
CA VAL A 280 -18.02 -4.91 -9.37
C VAL A 280 -17.84 -5.41 -7.93
N ALA A 281 -16.63 -5.32 -7.37
CA ALA A 281 -16.34 -5.73 -5.99
C ALA A 281 -17.14 -4.93 -4.95
N LEU A 282 -17.41 -3.65 -5.21
CA LEU A 282 -18.23 -2.79 -4.35
C LEU A 282 -19.74 -3.07 -4.49
N VAL A 283 -20.20 -3.30 -5.71
CA VAL A 283 -21.63 -3.46 -6.02
C VAL A 283 -22.16 -4.82 -5.57
N ILE A 284 -21.39 -5.90 -5.74
CA ILE A 284 -21.83 -7.27 -5.37
C ILE A 284 -22.26 -7.37 -3.89
N PRO A 285 -21.48 -6.91 -2.88
CA PRO A 285 -21.93 -6.95 -1.49
C PRO A 285 -23.16 -6.08 -1.21
N MET A 286 -23.26 -4.93 -1.90
CA MET A 286 -24.45 -4.05 -1.77
C MET A 286 -25.72 -4.74 -2.29
N LEU A 287 -25.65 -5.39 -3.45
CA LEU A 287 -26.77 -6.12 -4.03
C LEU A 287 -27.18 -7.31 -3.13
N ARG A 288 -26.21 -8.07 -2.62
CA ARG A 288 -26.49 -9.17 -1.68
C ARG A 288 -27.21 -8.70 -0.43
N LYS A 289 -26.80 -7.56 0.17
CA LYS A 289 -27.47 -6.99 1.35
C LYS A 289 -28.89 -6.53 1.02
N ARG A 290 -29.14 -5.93 -0.16
CA ARG A 290 -30.48 -5.53 -0.59
C ARG A 290 -31.41 -6.73 -0.83
N LEU A 291 -30.89 -7.81 -1.36
CA LEU A 291 -31.66 -9.04 -1.61
C LEU A 291 -31.93 -9.81 -0.30
N ALA A 292 -30.97 -9.81 0.63
CA ALA A 292 -31.13 -10.44 1.95
C ALA A 292 -32.05 -9.65 2.91
N GLY A 293 -32.12 -8.34 2.78
CA GLY A 293 -33.01 -7.48 3.59
C GLY A 293 -34.45 -7.41 3.09
N LYS A 294 -34.80 -8.13 1.99
CA LYS A 294 -36.18 -8.28 1.49
C LYS A 294 -36.85 -9.59 1.94
N LYS A 295 -36.23 -10.34 2.81
CA LYS A 295 -36.83 -11.45 3.56
C LYS A 295 -36.92 -11.04 5.03
#